data_bc0aa9a2bcff6d4ce7c4bfa647d080d0
#
_entry.id   bc0aa9a2bcff6d4ce7c4bfa647d080d0
#
_cell.length_a   1.000
_cell.length_b   1.000
_cell.length_c   1.000
_cell.angle_alpha   90.00
_cell.angle_beta   90.00
_cell.angle_gamma   90.00
#
_symmetry.space_group_name_H-M   'P 1'
#
loop_
_entity.id
_entity.type
_entity.pdbx_description
1 polymer ?
#
loop_
_entity_poly.entity_id
_entity_poly.type
_entity_poly.pdbx_seq_one_letter_code
_entity_poly.pdbx_strand_id
1 'polypeptide(L)'
;MLNIRIFFFKRDIPLNIAHFIDHFCMLIFAKAAYDCAIYFNTSYGEIIIYATLGLILFGAFAPLASYLSKVFSRKILLIVFPIGVGFSSIFAGFSQNLIHLGITLTLIGIFASIYHPVGIAMLMKNKEKLGLRLGINGVWGNMGVAFAPLITGLLIFYFN
;
A
#
# COMPACT_ATOMS: atom_id res chain seq x y z
N MET A 1 32.27 -9.56 -11.08
CA MET A 1 31.54 -8.38 -10.54
C MET A 1 30.13 -8.21 -11.10
N LEU A 2 29.86 -8.46 -12.39
CA LEU A 2 28.55 -8.31 -13.02
C LEU A 2 27.49 -9.26 -12.45
N ASN A 3 27.82 -10.53 -12.22
CA ASN A 3 26.91 -11.56 -11.70
C ASN A 3 26.43 -11.28 -10.27
N ILE A 4 27.23 -10.68 -9.42
CA ILE A 4 26.86 -10.29 -8.05
C ILE A 4 25.84 -9.13 -8.09
N ARG A 5 26.02 -8.16 -8.98
CA ARG A 5 25.06 -7.05 -9.17
C ARG A 5 23.68 -7.55 -9.58
N ILE A 6 23.60 -8.49 -10.53
CA ILE A 6 22.35 -9.07 -11.02
C ILE A 6 21.66 -9.89 -9.92
N PHE A 7 22.40 -10.61 -9.10
CA PHE A 7 21.84 -11.43 -8.01
C PHE A 7 21.17 -10.59 -6.93
N PHE A 8 21.77 -9.48 -6.49
CA PHE A 8 21.17 -8.59 -5.49
C PHE A 8 19.93 -7.89 -6.04
N PHE A 9 19.96 -7.46 -7.30
CA PHE A 9 18.81 -6.84 -7.94
C PHE A 9 17.60 -7.79 -7.97
N LYS A 10 17.80 -9.04 -8.35
CA LYS A 10 16.72 -10.05 -8.41
C LYS A 10 16.10 -10.34 -7.04
N ARG A 11 16.90 -10.31 -5.97
CA ARG A 11 16.42 -10.59 -4.61
C ARG A 11 15.56 -9.48 -4.03
N ASP A 12 15.81 -8.22 -4.41
CA ASP A 12 15.08 -7.07 -3.89
C ASP A 12 13.83 -6.73 -4.71
N ILE A 13 13.66 -7.30 -5.92
CA ILE A 13 12.51 -7.06 -6.78
C ILE A 13 11.17 -7.27 -6.06
N PRO A 14 10.93 -8.39 -5.33
CA PRO A 14 9.66 -8.57 -4.62
C PRO A 14 9.39 -7.48 -3.57
N LEU A 15 10.44 -7.00 -2.88
CA LEU A 15 10.33 -5.90 -1.91
C LEU A 15 10.02 -4.57 -2.59
N ASN A 16 10.61 -4.33 -3.75
CA ASN A 16 10.37 -3.13 -4.54
C ASN A 16 8.93 -3.11 -5.08
N ILE A 17 8.45 -4.23 -5.63
CA ILE A 17 7.06 -4.37 -6.07
C ILE A 17 6.10 -4.19 -4.89
N ALA A 18 6.41 -4.78 -3.74
CA ALA A 18 5.61 -4.62 -2.53
C ALA A 18 5.52 -3.14 -2.09
N HIS A 19 6.61 -2.38 -2.18
CA HIS A 19 6.61 -0.95 -1.86
C HIS A 19 5.75 -0.13 -2.85
N PHE A 20 5.83 -0.48 -4.13
CA PHE A 20 4.96 0.12 -5.14
C PHE A 20 3.48 -0.15 -4.81
N ILE A 21 3.11 -1.41 -4.56
CA ILE A 21 1.73 -1.81 -4.24
C ILE A 21 1.23 -1.10 -2.98
N ASP A 22 2.06 -0.98 -1.95
CA ASP A 22 1.72 -0.32 -0.69
C ASP A 22 1.23 1.10 -0.94
N HIS A 23 2.07 1.94 -1.54
CA HIS A 23 1.71 3.33 -1.83
C HIS A 23 0.63 3.47 -2.90
N PHE A 24 0.64 2.61 -3.91
CA PHE A 24 -0.36 2.62 -4.97
C PHE A 24 -1.76 2.40 -4.38
N CYS A 25 -1.98 1.33 -3.62
CA CYS A 25 -3.28 1.00 -3.06
C CYS A 25 -3.75 2.03 -2.03
N MET A 26 -2.85 2.59 -1.22
CA MET A 26 -3.19 3.65 -0.26
C MET A 26 -3.68 4.93 -0.92
N LEU A 27 -3.25 5.21 -2.17
CA LEU A 27 -3.53 6.49 -2.84
C LEU A 27 -4.57 6.40 -3.96
N ILE A 28 -5.07 5.21 -4.31
CA ILE A 28 -6.20 5.06 -5.25
C ILE A 28 -7.38 5.92 -4.81
N PHE A 29 -7.74 5.84 -3.54
CA PHE A 29 -8.90 6.54 -3.01
C PHE A 29 -8.74 8.07 -3.04
N ALA A 30 -7.54 8.60 -2.95
CA ALA A 30 -7.31 10.05 -3.06
C ALA A 30 -7.84 10.63 -4.39
N LYS A 31 -7.76 9.87 -5.49
CA LYS A 31 -8.35 10.26 -6.78
C LYS A 31 -9.82 9.84 -6.90
N ALA A 32 -10.19 8.66 -6.41
CA ALA A 32 -11.55 8.14 -6.52
C ALA A 32 -12.54 8.84 -5.58
N ALA A 33 -12.08 9.55 -4.55
CA ALA A 33 -12.93 10.16 -3.53
C ALA A 33 -13.96 11.14 -4.10
N TYR A 34 -13.61 11.90 -5.15
CA TYR A 34 -14.53 12.83 -5.78
C TYR A 34 -15.71 12.09 -6.45
N ASP A 35 -15.40 11.05 -7.21
CA ASP A 35 -16.41 10.25 -7.92
C ASP A 35 -17.25 9.45 -6.92
N CYS A 36 -16.63 8.93 -5.85
CA CYS A 36 -17.35 8.32 -4.73
C CYS A 36 -18.30 9.30 -4.03
N ALA A 37 -17.92 10.57 -3.86
CA ALA A 37 -18.77 11.57 -3.26
C ALA A 37 -20.05 11.80 -4.11
N ILE A 38 -19.90 11.85 -5.43
CA ILE A 38 -21.03 11.93 -6.36
C ILE A 38 -21.90 10.67 -6.25
N TYR A 39 -21.28 9.49 -6.30
CA TYR A 39 -22.01 8.21 -6.24
C TYR A 39 -22.82 8.03 -4.95
N PHE A 40 -22.28 8.43 -3.81
CA PHE A 40 -22.97 8.35 -2.52
C PHE A 40 -23.82 9.59 -2.18
N ASN A 41 -23.91 10.55 -3.11
CA ASN A 41 -24.65 11.81 -2.92
C ASN A 41 -24.25 12.54 -1.62
N THR A 42 -22.96 12.71 -1.42
CA THR A 42 -22.37 13.36 -0.23
C THR A 42 -21.31 14.38 -0.63
N SER A 43 -20.80 15.15 0.34
CA SER A 43 -19.71 16.09 0.09
C SER A 43 -18.35 15.40 0.05
N TYR A 44 -17.39 15.97 -0.72
CA TYR A 44 -16.02 15.50 -0.73
C TYR A 44 -15.39 15.49 0.67
N GLY A 45 -15.68 16.53 1.48
CA GLY A 45 -15.17 16.60 2.86
C GLY A 45 -15.69 15.45 3.73
N GLU A 46 -16.94 15.09 3.59
CA GLU A 46 -17.55 13.99 4.34
C GLU A 46 -16.94 12.63 3.93
N ILE A 47 -16.76 12.37 2.63
CA ILE A 47 -16.22 11.09 2.18
C ILE A 47 -14.75 10.88 2.61
N ILE A 48 -13.96 11.96 2.71
CA ILE A 48 -12.58 11.88 3.19
C ILE A 48 -12.52 11.44 4.66
N ILE A 49 -13.52 11.78 5.48
CA ILE A 49 -13.57 11.34 6.89
C ILE A 49 -13.54 9.81 6.98
N TYR A 50 -14.23 9.10 6.09
CA TYR A 50 -14.23 7.63 6.06
C TYR A 50 -12.88 7.01 5.69
N ALA A 51 -12.03 7.72 4.96
CA ALA A 51 -10.66 7.29 4.67
C ALA A 51 -9.67 7.60 5.79
N THR A 52 -9.98 8.58 6.63
CA THR A 52 -9.05 9.10 7.64
C THR A 52 -8.63 8.02 8.64
N LEU A 53 -9.55 7.15 9.07
CA LEU A 53 -9.23 6.06 10.00
C LEU A 53 -8.22 5.08 9.39
N GLY A 54 -8.36 4.75 8.10
CA GLY A 54 -7.39 3.91 7.39
C GLY A 54 -5.99 4.52 7.37
N LEU A 55 -5.87 5.82 7.11
CA LEU A 55 -4.59 6.54 7.14
C LEU A 55 -3.98 6.59 8.53
N ILE A 56 -4.80 6.80 9.57
CA ILE A 56 -4.33 6.77 10.97
C ILE A 56 -3.81 5.38 11.31
N LEU A 57 -4.55 4.32 10.98
CA LEU A 57 -4.19 2.95 11.33
C LEU A 57 -3.00 2.43 10.50
N PHE A 58 -2.80 2.93 9.28
CA PHE A 58 -1.58 2.68 8.51
C PHE A 58 -0.31 3.02 9.32
N GLY A 59 -0.29 4.17 9.99
CA GLY A 59 0.81 4.54 10.90
C GLY A 59 0.76 3.82 12.24
N ALA A 60 -0.41 3.82 12.90
CA ALA A 60 -0.57 3.33 14.26
C ALA A 60 -0.37 1.81 14.42
N PHE A 61 -0.63 1.02 13.38
CA PHE A 61 -0.40 -0.43 13.38
C PHE A 61 1.03 -0.85 13.00
N ALA A 62 1.88 0.06 12.51
CA ALA A 62 3.26 -0.25 12.18
C ALA A 62 4.08 -0.83 13.35
N PRO A 63 3.97 -0.34 14.61
CA PRO A 63 4.61 -0.98 15.77
C PRO A 63 4.10 -2.40 16.02
N LEU A 64 2.80 -2.67 15.85
CA LEU A 64 2.23 -4.01 15.97
C LEU A 64 2.76 -4.93 14.87
N ALA A 65 2.83 -4.49 13.62
CA ALA A 65 3.42 -5.25 12.51
C ALA A 65 4.90 -5.57 12.78
N SER A 66 5.65 -4.62 13.36
CA SER A 66 7.03 -4.86 13.80
C SER A 66 7.10 -5.94 14.88
N TYR A 67 6.23 -5.90 15.87
CA TYR A 67 6.15 -6.93 16.91
C TYR A 67 5.79 -8.29 16.33
N LEU A 68 4.77 -8.37 15.48
CA LEU A 68 4.35 -9.61 14.81
C LEU A 68 5.48 -10.22 13.97
N SER A 69 6.40 -9.41 13.45
CA SER A 69 7.57 -9.89 12.69
C SER A 69 8.60 -10.65 13.55
N LYS A 70 8.45 -10.63 14.89
CA LYS A 70 9.25 -11.43 15.82
C LYS A 70 8.59 -12.79 16.09
N VAL A 71 7.26 -12.86 15.97
CA VAL A 71 6.46 -14.09 16.23
C VAL A 71 6.27 -14.87 14.93
N PHE A 72 5.91 -14.17 13.86
CA PHE A 72 5.70 -14.76 12.54
C PHE A 72 6.90 -14.49 11.62
N SER A 73 7.12 -15.35 10.63
CA SER A 73 8.15 -15.08 9.65
C SER A 73 7.83 -13.82 8.83
N ARG A 74 8.83 -12.99 8.58
CA ARG A 74 8.68 -11.78 7.74
C ARG A 74 8.15 -12.09 6.34
N LYS A 75 8.46 -13.28 5.80
CA LYS A 75 7.94 -13.73 4.50
C LYS A 75 6.43 -13.91 4.54
N ILE A 76 5.88 -14.52 5.61
CA ILE A 76 4.44 -14.70 5.79
C ILE A 76 3.76 -13.33 5.86
N LEU A 77 4.29 -12.40 6.66
CA LEU A 77 3.71 -11.06 6.78
C LEU A 77 3.72 -10.31 5.44
N LEU A 78 4.79 -10.46 4.63
CA LEU A 78 4.86 -9.86 3.29
C LEU A 78 3.96 -10.54 2.25
N ILE A 79 3.43 -11.72 2.52
CA ILE A 79 2.37 -12.37 1.73
C ILE A 79 1.00 -11.88 2.22
N VAL A 80 0.80 -11.81 3.54
CA VAL A 80 -0.46 -11.33 4.14
C VAL A 80 -0.77 -9.89 3.72
N PHE A 81 0.26 -9.02 3.67
CA PHE A 81 0.11 -7.63 3.28
C PHE A 81 -0.60 -7.46 1.91
N PRO A 82 -0.08 -7.89 0.76
CA PRO A 82 -0.70 -7.64 -0.53
C PRO A 82 -2.02 -8.41 -0.70
N ILE A 83 -2.17 -9.57 -0.08
CA ILE A 83 -3.44 -10.31 -0.07
C ILE A 83 -4.51 -9.51 0.67
N GLY A 84 -4.21 -9.04 1.88
CA GLY A 84 -5.14 -8.26 2.69
C GLY A 84 -5.52 -6.93 2.01
N VAL A 85 -4.54 -6.20 1.50
CA VAL A 85 -4.78 -4.95 0.75
C VAL A 85 -5.61 -5.22 -0.50
N GLY A 86 -5.28 -6.26 -1.29
CA GLY A 86 -5.99 -6.61 -2.51
C GLY A 86 -7.44 -6.97 -2.25
N PHE A 87 -7.72 -7.86 -1.29
CA PHE A 87 -9.10 -8.20 -0.91
C PHE A 87 -9.86 -6.98 -0.40
N SER A 88 -9.26 -6.18 0.49
CA SER A 88 -9.91 -4.97 1.01
C SER A 88 -10.22 -3.97 -0.11
N SER A 89 -9.34 -3.82 -1.10
CA SER A 89 -9.55 -2.95 -2.27
C SER A 89 -10.69 -3.45 -3.16
N ILE A 90 -10.78 -4.77 -3.39
CA ILE A 90 -11.89 -5.37 -4.14
C ILE A 90 -13.21 -5.11 -3.41
N PHE A 91 -13.28 -5.35 -2.11
CA PHE A 91 -14.48 -5.08 -1.33
C PHE A 91 -14.82 -3.59 -1.25
N ALA A 92 -13.83 -2.69 -1.28
CA ALA A 92 -14.08 -1.25 -1.39
C ALA A 92 -14.81 -0.90 -2.70
N GLY A 93 -14.45 -1.56 -3.82
CA GLY A 93 -15.13 -1.38 -5.10
C GLY A 93 -16.60 -1.86 -5.10
N PHE A 94 -17.00 -2.74 -4.19
CA PHE A 94 -18.37 -3.20 -4.02
C PHE A 94 -19.13 -2.47 -2.90
N SER A 95 -18.62 -1.35 -2.39
CA SER A 95 -19.26 -0.63 -1.30
C SER A 95 -20.59 -0.01 -1.72
N GLN A 96 -21.65 -0.30 -0.98
CA GLN A 96 -23.01 0.21 -1.22
C GLN A 96 -23.40 1.36 -0.28
N ASN A 97 -22.58 1.67 0.70
CA ASN A 97 -22.77 2.76 1.65
C ASN A 97 -21.43 3.22 2.23
N LEU A 98 -21.43 4.40 2.86
CA LEU A 98 -20.24 5.04 3.41
C LEU A 98 -19.58 4.23 4.54
N ILE A 99 -20.37 3.52 5.34
CA ILE A 99 -19.84 2.70 6.44
C ILE A 99 -19.05 1.52 5.87
N HIS A 100 -19.62 0.83 4.87
CA HIS A 100 -18.90 -0.26 4.19
C HIS A 100 -17.60 0.23 3.54
N LEU A 101 -17.66 1.37 2.84
CA LEU A 101 -16.49 2.02 2.27
C LEU A 101 -15.44 2.33 3.36
N GLY A 102 -15.84 2.95 4.47
CA GLY A 102 -14.97 3.29 5.58
C GLY A 102 -14.29 2.07 6.21
N ILE A 103 -15.03 0.97 6.40
CA ILE A 103 -14.48 -0.29 6.93
C ILE A 103 -13.42 -0.84 5.96
N THR A 104 -13.70 -0.90 4.68
CA THR A 104 -12.77 -1.45 3.69
C THR A 104 -11.51 -0.60 3.52
N LEU A 105 -11.65 0.74 3.50
CA LEU A 105 -10.51 1.66 3.51
C LEU A 105 -9.66 1.53 4.78
N THR A 106 -10.31 1.30 5.92
CA THR A 106 -9.64 1.04 7.20
C THR A 106 -8.82 -0.26 7.15
N LEU A 107 -9.38 -1.33 6.58
CA LEU A 107 -8.67 -2.60 6.39
C LEU A 107 -7.47 -2.45 5.44
N ILE A 108 -7.60 -1.67 4.36
CA ILE A 108 -6.45 -1.34 3.48
C ILE A 108 -5.33 -0.73 4.32
N GLY A 109 -5.61 0.27 5.17
CA GLY A 109 -4.60 0.89 6.03
C GLY A 109 -3.95 -0.07 7.01
N ILE A 110 -4.73 -0.95 7.66
CA ILE A 110 -4.21 -1.97 8.58
C ILE A 110 -3.26 -2.93 7.87
N PHE A 111 -3.64 -3.50 6.73
CA PHE A 111 -2.78 -4.42 6.00
C PHE A 111 -1.56 -3.72 5.39
N ALA A 112 -1.71 -2.51 4.87
CA ALA A 112 -0.62 -1.71 4.33
C ALA A 112 0.43 -1.37 5.40
N SER A 113 0.04 -1.19 6.67
CA SER A 113 0.97 -0.92 7.79
C SER A 113 2.08 -1.96 7.96
N ILE A 114 1.90 -3.16 7.39
CA ILE A 114 2.85 -4.27 7.51
C ILE A 114 4.13 -3.99 6.68
N TYR A 115 3.99 -3.36 5.50
CA TYR A 115 5.11 -3.29 4.57
C TYR A 115 6.33 -2.55 5.14
N HIS A 116 6.16 -1.34 5.65
CA HIS A 116 7.28 -0.50 6.05
C HIS A 116 8.16 -1.15 7.14
N PRO A 117 7.65 -1.61 8.28
CA PRO A 117 8.50 -2.21 9.31
C PRO A 117 9.08 -3.57 8.88
N VAL A 118 8.34 -4.36 8.10
CA VAL A 118 8.75 -5.72 7.74
C VAL A 118 9.62 -5.75 6.50
N GLY A 119 9.20 -5.06 5.43
CA GLY A 119 9.88 -5.03 4.14
C GLY A 119 11.23 -4.31 4.23
N ILE A 120 11.26 -3.13 4.88
CA ILE A 120 12.50 -2.37 5.08
C ILE A 120 13.47 -3.17 5.96
N ALA A 121 12.99 -3.80 7.04
CA ALA A 121 13.85 -4.65 7.88
C ALA A 121 14.42 -5.86 7.11
N MET A 122 13.71 -6.42 6.12
CA MET A 122 14.24 -7.45 5.23
C MET A 122 15.29 -6.90 4.27
N LEU A 123 15.06 -5.71 3.72
CA LEU A 123 16.01 -5.04 2.84
C LEU A 123 17.32 -4.74 3.59
N MET A 124 17.23 -4.28 4.84
CA MET A 124 18.37 -3.91 5.70
C MET A 124 19.18 -5.11 6.22
N LYS A 125 18.64 -6.35 6.12
CA LYS A 125 19.36 -7.56 6.59
C LYS A 125 20.69 -7.75 5.89
N ASN A 126 20.83 -7.33 4.64
CA ASN A 126 22.11 -7.29 3.93
C ASN A 126 22.62 -5.85 3.86
N LYS A 127 23.81 -5.62 4.43
CA LYS A 127 24.44 -4.29 4.50
C LYS A 127 25.15 -3.88 3.20
N GLU A 128 25.35 -4.80 2.25
CA GLU A 128 26.04 -4.49 1.00
C GLU A 128 25.22 -3.51 0.16
N LYS A 129 25.84 -2.39 -0.20
CA LYS A 129 25.23 -1.29 -0.97
C LYS A 129 23.88 -0.84 -0.44
N LEU A 130 23.69 -0.87 0.89
CA LEU A 130 22.42 -0.61 1.55
C LEU A 130 21.77 0.71 1.11
N GLY A 131 22.53 1.80 1.03
CA GLY A 131 22.02 3.09 0.59
C GLY A 131 21.44 3.06 -0.82
N LEU A 132 22.12 2.41 -1.78
CA LEU A 132 21.61 2.24 -3.14
C LEU A 132 20.32 1.41 -3.17
N ARG A 133 20.27 0.31 -2.42
CA ARG A 133 19.12 -0.58 -2.36
C ARG A 133 17.90 0.11 -1.74
N LEU A 134 18.09 0.87 -0.67
CA LEU A 134 17.05 1.68 -0.06
C LEU A 134 16.59 2.80 -1.01
N GLY A 135 17.51 3.44 -1.72
CA GLY A 135 17.18 4.45 -2.73
C GLY A 135 16.33 3.88 -3.86
N ILE A 136 16.71 2.71 -4.42
CA ILE A 136 15.91 2.02 -5.45
C ILE A 136 14.53 1.66 -4.91
N ASN A 137 14.46 1.11 -3.70
CA ASN A 137 13.19 0.77 -3.07
C ASN A 137 12.30 2.02 -2.88
N GLY A 138 12.89 3.15 -2.47
CA GLY A 138 12.19 4.43 -2.38
C GLY A 138 11.64 4.91 -3.73
N VAL A 139 12.38 4.73 -4.83
CA VAL A 139 11.88 5.05 -6.18
C VAL A 139 10.63 4.23 -6.51
N TRP A 140 10.61 2.94 -6.21
CA TRP A 140 9.43 2.11 -6.43
C TRP A 140 8.22 2.56 -5.61
N GLY A 141 8.41 2.94 -4.33
CA GLY A 141 7.34 3.54 -3.53
C GLY A 141 6.79 4.83 -4.14
N ASN A 142 7.69 5.74 -4.54
CA ASN A 142 7.30 6.99 -5.20
C ASN A 142 6.60 6.77 -6.55
N MET A 143 6.97 5.73 -7.30
CA MET A 143 6.22 5.32 -8.49
C MET A 143 4.79 4.91 -8.13
N GLY A 144 4.58 4.16 -7.02
CA GLY A 144 3.25 3.86 -6.50
C GLY A 144 2.42 5.11 -6.23
N VAL A 145 3.02 6.10 -5.56
CA VAL A 145 2.40 7.42 -5.31
C VAL A 145 1.98 8.11 -6.61
N ALA A 146 2.87 8.15 -7.61
CA ALA A 146 2.62 8.86 -8.86
C ALA A 146 1.60 8.13 -9.76
N PHE A 147 1.69 6.81 -9.86
CA PHE A 147 0.81 6.03 -10.73
C PHE A 147 -0.59 5.82 -10.16
N ALA A 148 -0.79 5.87 -8.84
CA ALA A 148 -2.11 5.68 -8.24
C ALA A 148 -3.16 6.69 -8.79
N PRO A 149 -2.97 8.01 -8.68
CA PRO A 149 -3.95 8.96 -9.20
C PRO A 149 -4.03 8.94 -10.74
N LEU A 150 -2.91 8.69 -11.44
CA LEU A 150 -2.87 8.63 -12.89
C LEU A 150 -3.72 7.46 -13.42
N ILE A 151 -3.45 6.24 -12.95
CA ILE A 151 -4.16 5.04 -13.41
C ILE A 151 -5.61 5.10 -12.99
N THR A 152 -5.90 5.49 -11.75
CA THR A 152 -7.28 5.66 -11.27
C THR A 152 -8.04 6.68 -12.10
N GLY A 153 -7.44 7.82 -12.40
CA GLY A 153 -8.05 8.85 -13.24
C GLY A 153 -8.34 8.39 -14.66
N LEU A 154 -7.42 7.63 -15.28
CA LEU A 154 -7.62 7.05 -16.60
C LEU A 154 -8.74 6.00 -16.60
N LEU A 155 -8.77 5.12 -15.59
CA LEU A 155 -9.83 4.10 -15.47
C LEU A 155 -11.21 4.76 -15.30
N ILE A 156 -11.33 5.76 -14.44
CA ILE A 156 -12.59 6.50 -14.27
C ILE A 156 -12.98 7.17 -15.59
N PHE A 157 -12.06 7.83 -16.29
CA PHE A 157 -12.35 8.52 -17.56
C PHE A 157 -12.85 7.60 -18.66
N TYR A 158 -12.34 6.36 -18.76
CA TYR A 158 -12.71 5.43 -19.85
C TYR A 158 -13.88 4.51 -19.51
N PHE A 159 -14.19 4.28 -18.22
CA PHE A 159 -15.15 3.26 -17.80
C PHE A 159 -16.33 3.82 -16.98
N ASN A 160 -16.39 5.14 -16.77
CA ASN A 160 -17.49 5.79 -16.02
C ASN A 160 -18.52 6.44 -16.92
#